data_677353f18f9551558f141c09aa782ed0
#
_entry.id   677353f18f9551558f141c09aa782ed0
#
_cell.length_a   1.000
_cell.length_b   1.000
_cell.length_c   1.000
_cell.angle_alpha   90.00
_cell.angle_beta   90.00
_cell.angle_gamma   90.00
#
_symmetry.space_group_name_H-M   'P 1'
#
loop_
_entity.id
_entity.type
_entity.pdbx_description
1 polymer ?
#
loop_
_entity_poly.entity_id
_entity_poly.type
_entity_poly.pdbx_seq_one_letter_code
_entity_poly.pdbx_strand_id
1 'polypeptide(L)'
;MLRMFTRVGCDGRPPHFQVDFYPYSSLVLTVRRRGDVLLVRFSDLLRRAPLEVLEGAAALLLSRVYGRRIDRALVQSYLLYAGSGRTRGRVSRMRRHRARLAHVAPQGRYYDLTVLFDRLNRKYFSGELSRPHIGWSTRSWRRQFGCYDPGPNQILLNRRMDRRGVPEFVVEYVLFHEMLHVKHPTRRSGCTQVSHSPEFLAEEKRFEHFAIARKVIDRLAR
;
A
#
# COMPACT_ATOMS: atom_id res chain seq x y z
N MET A 1 1.77 26.13 0.34
CA MET A 1 2.52 25.53 1.47
C MET A 1 2.66 26.51 2.65
N LEU A 2 3.25 27.69 2.48
CA LEU A 2 3.45 28.68 3.57
C LEU A 2 2.16 28.99 4.34
N ARG A 3 1.08 29.33 3.63
CA ARG A 3 -0.23 29.58 4.26
C ARG A 3 -0.71 28.40 5.11
N MET A 4 -0.49 27.16 4.65
CA MET A 4 -0.89 25.97 5.40
C MET A 4 0.05 25.69 6.57
N PHE A 5 1.32 26.04 6.48
CA PHE A 5 2.28 25.94 7.59
C PHE A 5 1.77 26.74 8.81
N THR A 6 1.37 28.00 8.59
CA THR A 6 0.80 28.85 9.64
C THR A 6 -0.54 28.30 10.16
N ARG A 7 -1.46 27.91 9.25
CA ARG A 7 -2.79 27.43 9.65
C ARG A 7 -2.78 26.12 10.42
N VAL A 8 -1.80 25.27 10.18
CA VAL A 8 -1.60 23.99 10.91
C VAL A 8 -0.96 24.24 12.28
N GLY A 9 -0.48 25.45 12.55
CA GLY A 9 0.20 25.79 13.81
C GLY A 9 1.58 25.14 13.93
N CYS A 10 2.31 25.08 12.82
CA CYS A 10 3.71 24.62 12.86
C CYS A 10 4.59 25.68 13.51
N ASP A 11 5.47 25.27 14.43
CA ASP A 11 6.36 26.18 15.14
C ASP A 11 7.60 26.55 14.32
N GLY A 12 8.16 27.70 14.63
CA GLY A 12 9.41 28.19 14.10
C GLY A 12 9.32 28.85 12.74
N ARG A 13 10.48 29.16 12.18
CA ARG A 13 10.58 29.75 10.85
C ARG A 13 10.16 28.73 9.78
N PRO A 14 9.25 29.09 8.83
CA PRO A 14 8.88 28.17 7.77
C PRO A 14 10.10 27.84 6.90
N PRO A 15 10.31 26.57 6.57
CA PRO A 15 11.39 26.18 5.68
C PRO A 15 11.12 26.62 4.24
N HIS A 16 12.14 26.57 3.40
CA HIS A 16 11.92 26.75 1.97
C HIS A 16 11.20 25.53 1.40
N PHE A 17 9.99 25.71 0.83
CA PHE A 17 9.21 24.66 0.21
C PHE A 17 9.46 24.58 -1.29
N GLN A 18 9.96 23.45 -1.76
CA GLN A 18 9.96 23.11 -3.17
C GLN A 18 8.84 22.10 -3.42
N VAL A 19 7.84 22.46 -4.22
CA VAL A 19 6.66 21.65 -4.49
C VAL A 19 6.70 21.12 -5.91
N ASP A 20 6.51 19.82 -6.07
CA ASP A 20 6.49 19.16 -7.36
C ASP A 20 5.34 18.15 -7.45
N PHE A 21 4.89 17.84 -8.68
CA PHE A 21 3.94 16.80 -8.98
C PHE A 21 4.65 15.60 -9.60
N TYR A 22 4.56 14.48 -8.92
CA TYR A 22 5.25 13.26 -9.32
C TYR A 22 4.26 12.17 -9.78
N PRO A 23 4.58 11.38 -10.83
CA PRO A 23 3.69 10.36 -11.38
C PRO A 23 3.60 9.12 -10.49
N TYR A 24 3.00 9.26 -9.31
CA TYR A 24 2.68 8.13 -8.45
C TYR A 24 1.51 7.30 -9.00
N SER A 25 1.50 6.00 -8.71
CA SER A 25 0.38 5.10 -9.05
C SER A 25 -0.87 5.30 -8.18
N SER A 26 -0.79 6.16 -7.17
CA SER A 26 -1.90 6.48 -6.24
C SER A 26 -1.79 7.92 -5.73
N LEU A 27 -2.77 8.35 -4.91
CA LEU A 27 -2.72 9.67 -4.25
C LEU A 27 -1.70 9.66 -3.11
N VAL A 28 -0.43 9.71 -3.47
CA VAL A 28 0.69 9.75 -2.53
C VAL A 28 1.13 11.19 -2.32
N LEU A 29 1.42 11.52 -1.07
CA LEU A 29 2.02 12.77 -0.63
C LEU A 29 3.34 12.41 0.06
N THR A 30 4.45 12.94 -0.41
CA THR A 30 5.76 12.69 0.21
C THR A 30 6.46 13.99 0.53
N VAL A 31 7.30 13.94 1.55
CA VAL A 31 8.20 15.03 1.91
C VAL A 31 9.58 14.45 2.18
N ARG A 32 10.59 15.18 1.75
CA ARG A 32 12.00 14.89 2.08
C ARG A 32 12.65 16.18 2.51
N ARG A 33 13.36 16.15 3.63
CA ARG A 33 14.18 17.29 4.07
C ARG A 33 15.57 17.19 3.45
N ARG A 34 16.05 18.31 2.91
CA ARG A 34 17.41 18.46 2.38
C ARG A 34 17.96 19.80 2.84
N GLY A 35 18.68 19.81 3.98
CA GLY A 35 19.06 21.04 4.66
C GLY A 35 17.83 21.83 5.09
N ASP A 36 17.74 23.09 4.69
CA ASP A 36 16.62 24.00 4.97
C ASP A 36 15.47 23.90 3.96
N VAL A 37 15.60 23.02 2.96
CA VAL A 37 14.58 22.83 1.93
C VAL A 37 13.73 21.62 2.24
N LEU A 38 12.41 21.75 2.22
CA LEU A 38 11.45 20.65 2.20
C LEU A 38 10.96 20.41 0.77
N LEU A 39 11.43 19.29 0.21
CA LEU A 39 10.96 18.78 -1.08
C LEU A 39 9.62 18.07 -0.89
N VAL A 40 8.56 18.73 -1.31
CA VAL A 40 7.19 18.20 -1.23
C VAL A 40 6.78 17.66 -2.59
N ARG A 41 6.38 16.40 -2.67
CA ARG A 41 5.84 15.83 -3.89
C ARG A 41 4.41 15.37 -3.70
N PHE A 42 3.55 15.92 -4.51
CA PHE A 42 2.16 15.48 -4.64
C PHE A 42 2.01 14.52 -5.82
N SER A 43 1.06 13.60 -5.72
CA SER A 43 0.66 12.84 -6.89
C SER A 43 0.21 13.77 -8.01
N ASP A 44 0.65 13.53 -9.24
CA ASP A 44 0.22 14.27 -10.44
C ASP A 44 -1.28 14.13 -10.71
N LEU A 45 -1.94 13.14 -10.10
CA LEU A 45 -3.40 13.03 -10.08
C LEU A 45 -4.08 14.24 -9.41
N LEU A 46 -3.34 14.99 -8.58
CA LEU A 46 -3.80 16.23 -7.93
C LEU A 46 -3.50 17.47 -8.76
N ARG A 47 -2.75 17.42 -9.85
CA ARG A 47 -2.32 18.59 -10.63
C ARG A 47 -3.47 19.49 -11.08
N ARG A 48 -4.64 18.89 -11.35
CA ARG A 48 -5.86 19.59 -11.78
C ARG A 48 -6.93 19.62 -10.68
N ALA A 49 -6.55 19.36 -9.44
CA ALA A 49 -7.49 19.44 -8.31
C ALA A 49 -7.73 20.92 -7.93
N PRO A 50 -8.92 21.27 -7.42
CA PRO A 50 -9.19 22.57 -6.86
C PRO A 50 -8.17 22.99 -5.79
N LEU A 51 -7.99 24.31 -5.61
CA LEU A 51 -6.99 24.83 -4.67
C LEU A 51 -7.23 24.35 -3.23
N GLU A 52 -8.48 24.34 -2.79
CA GLU A 52 -8.86 23.85 -1.47
C GLU A 52 -8.51 22.38 -1.23
N VAL A 53 -8.49 21.55 -2.28
CA VAL A 53 -8.04 20.15 -2.22
C VAL A 53 -6.53 20.08 -2.04
N LEU A 54 -5.78 20.92 -2.75
CA LEU A 54 -4.33 21.00 -2.61
C LEU A 54 -3.92 21.57 -1.24
N GLU A 55 -4.66 22.56 -0.73
CA GLU A 55 -4.48 23.11 0.61
C GLU A 55 -4.75 22.03 1.68
N GLY A 56 -5.84 21.26 1.53
CA GLY A 56 -6.15 20.15 2.43
C GLY A 56 -5.08 19.05 2.41
N ALA A 57 -4.56 18.73 1.24
CA ALA A 57 -3.45 17.77 1.10
C ALA A 57 -2.17 18.30 1.78
N ALA A 58 -1.87 19.57 1.62
CA ALA A 58 -0.74 20.24 2.26
C ALA A 58 -0.88 20.26 3.79
N ALA A 59 -2.08 20.62 4.30
CA ALA A 59 -2.37 20.60 5.73
C ALA A 59 -2.18 19.20 6.33
N LEU A 60 -2.71 18.15 5.69
CA LEU A 60 -2.54 16.77 6.11
C LEU A 60 -1.06 16.36 6.18
N LEU A 61 -0.28 16.73 5.16
CA LEU A 61 1.14 16.43 5.11
C LEU A 61 1.91 17.13 6.22
N LEU A 62 1.69 18.45 6.38
CA LEU A 62 2.37 19.25 7.40
C LEU A 62 2.00 18.80 8.81
N SER A 63 0.73 18.51 9.09
CA SER A 63 0.32 17.97 10.39
C SER A 63 1.10 16.71 10.75
N ARG A 64 1.31 15.79 9.79
CA ARG A 64 2.07 14.55 10.01
C ARG A 64 3.55 14.80 10.20
N VAL A 65 4.14 15.70 9.41
CA VAL A 65 5.58 16.02 9.46
C VAL A 65 5.98 16.70 10.76
N TYR A 66 5.11 17.60 11.24
CA TYR A 66 5.36 18.39 12.47
C TYR A 66 4.67 17.82 13.71
N GLY A 67 4.11 16.60 13.64
CA GLY A 67 3.45 15.96 14.78
C GLY A 67 2.23 16.71 15.31
N ARG A 68 1.57 17.52 14.46
CA ARG A 68 0.41 18.31 14.86
C ARG A 68 -0.88 17.50 14.75
N ARG A 69 -1.84 17.80 15.61
CA ARG A 69 -3.18 17.23 15.52
C ARG A 69 -3.81 17.62 14.17
N ILE A 70 -4.36 16.63 13.48
CA ILE A 70 -5.03 16.88 12.20
C ILE A 70 -6.36 17.58 12.45
N ASP A 71 -6.46 18.83 11.99
CA ASP A 71 -7.74 19.53 11.96
C ASP A 71 -8.56 19.03 10.76
N ARG A 72 -9.71 18.41 11.07
CA ARG A 72 -10.61 17.85 10.04
C ARG A 72 -11.14 18.92 9.10
N ALA A 73 -11.41 20.13 9.58
CA ALA A 73 -11.91 21.22 8.75
C ALA A 73 -10.90 21.58 7.66
N LEU A 74 -9.59 21.64 7.99
CA LEU A 74 -8.53 21.94 7.04
C LEU A 74 -8.30 20.86 5.99
N VAL A 75 -8.57 19.60 6.31
CA VAL A 75 -8.28 18.46 5.40
C VAL A 75 -9.51 17.92 4.70
N GLN A 76 -10.71 18.38 5.04
CA GLN A 76 -11.98 17.84 4.57
C GLN A 76 -12.10 17.80 3.05
N SER A 77 -11.78 18.90 2.36
CA SER A 77 -11.85 18.99 0.90
C SER A 77 -10.98 17.93 0.22
N TYR A 78 -9.77 17.72 0.74
CA TYR A 78 -8.88 16.65 0.25
C TYR A 78 -9.46 15.25 0.51
N LEU A 79 -10.01 15.01 1.69
CA LEU A 79 -10.57 13.70 2.05
C LEU A 79 -11.78 13.34 1.19
N LEU A 80 -12.69 14.29 0.99
CA LEU A 80 -13.86 14.13 0.12
C LEU A 80 -13.43 13.88 -1.33
N TYR A 81 -12.48 14.68 -1.84
CA TYR A 81 -11.93 14.49 -3.19
C TYR A 81 -11.27 13.12 -3.35
N ALA A 82 -10.40 12.72 -2.43
CA ALA A 82 -9.72 11.43 -2.43
C ALA A 82 -10.69 10.24 -2.29
N GLY A 83 -11.77 10.42 -1.53
CA GLY A 83 -12.83 9.42 -1.30
C GLY A 83 -13.87 9.33 -2.42
N SER A 84 -13.93 10.30 -3.34
CA SER A 84 -14.93 10.33 -4.40
C SER A 84 -14.79 9.14 -5.37
N GLY A 85 -15.92 8.64 -5.88
CA GLY A 85 -15.93 7.54 -6.85
C GLY A 85 -15.15 7.88 -8.14
N ARG A 86 -15.25 9.16 -8.60
CA ARG A 86 -14.53 9.67 -9.76
C ARG A 86 -13.01 9.59 -9.56
N THR A 87 -12.52 10.04 -8.40
CA THR A 87 -11.08 10.01 -8.10
C THR A 87 -10.57 8.59 -7.92
N ARG A 88 -11.32 7.73 -7.22
CA ARG A 88 -10.99 6.30 -7.09
C ARG A 88 -10.91 5.61 -8.45
N GLY A 89 -11.89 5.83 -9.33
CA GLY A 89 -11.88 5.29 -10.69
C GLY A 89 -10.68 5.80 -11.51
N ARG A 90 -10.31 7.09 -11.36
CA ARG A 90 -9.11 7.66 -12.01
C ARG A 90 -7.83 7.05 -11.48
N VAL A 91 -7.68 6.88 -10.17
CA VAL A 91 -6.55 6.20 -9.52
C VAL A 91 -6.45 4.75 -10.03
N SER A 92 -7.56 4.01 -10.04
CA SER A 92 -7.60 2.63 -10.51
C SER A 92 -7.17 2.51 -11.98
N ARG A 93 -7.69 3.36 -12.88
CA ARG A 93 -7.26 3.39 -14.29
C ARG A 93 -5.78 3.70 -14.42
N MET A 94 -5.28 4.70 -13.66
CA MET A 94 -3.88 5.09 -13.71
C MET A 94 -2.96 4.00 -13.15
N ARG A 95 -3.38 3.29 -12.11
CA ARG A 95 -2.67 2.11 -11.61
C ARG A 95 -2.55 1.04 -12.70
N ARG A 96 -3.64 0.69 -13.37
CA ARG A 96 -3.62 -0.26 -14.50
C ARG A 96 -2.72 0.20 -15.64
N HIS A 97 -2.77 1.49 -15.99
CA HIS A 97 -1.96 2.05 -17.06
C HIS A 97 -0.46 2.16 -16.72
N ARG A 98 -0.13 2.49 -15.44
CA ARG A 98 1.24 2.62 -14.95
C ARG A 98 1.80 1.33 -14.36
N ALA A 99 0.96 0.43 -13.90
CA ALA A 99 1.33 -0.95 -13.72
C ALA A 99 1.63 -1.51 -15.13
N ARG A 100 2.87 -1.30 -15.60
CA ARG A 100 3.45 -2.31 -16.44
C ARG A 100 3.28 -3.58 -15.63
N LEU A 101 2.42 -4.48 -16.11
CA LEU A 101 2.41 -5.86 -15.67
C LEU A 101 3.88 -6.27 -15.75
N ALA A 102 4.58 -6.20 -14.62
CA ALA A 102 5.88 -6.80 -14.58
C ALA A 102 5.58 -8.25 -14.99
N HIS A 103 6.11 -8.70 -16.10
CA HIS A 103 6.10 -10.11 -16.46
C HIS A 103 6.86 -10.81 -15.33
N VAL A 104 6.12 -11.14 -14.29
CA VAL A 104 6.64 -11.82 -13.12
C VAL A 104 6.28 -13.28 -13.27
N ALA A 105 7.29 -14.11 -13.32
CA ALA A 105 7.08 -15.53 -13.36
C ALA A 105 6.58 -16.02 -11.99
N PRO A 106 5.56 -16.86 -11.93
CA PRO A 106 5.14 -17.53 -10.70
C PRO A 106 6.12 -18.63 -10.30
N GLN A 107 6.86 -19.17 -11.25
CA GLN A 107 7.89 -20.17 -11.03
C GLN A 107 9.14 -19.50 -10.47
N GLY A 108 9.50 -19.90 -9.26
CA GLY A 108 10.75 -19.55 -8.62
C GLY A 108 11.79 -20.64 -8.81
N ARG A 109 12.90 -20.52 -8.09
CA ARG A 109 13.95 -21.56 -8.07
C ARG A 109 13.54 -22.77 -7.21
N TYR A 110 12.79 -22.52 -6.13
CA TYR A 110 12.41 -23.54 -5.15
C TYR A 110 10.90 -23.73 -5.06
N TYR A 111 10.11 -22.69 -5.31
CA TYR A 111 8.66 -22.71 -5.13
C TYR A 111 7.94 -22.20 -6.37
N ASP A 112 6.87 -22.90 -6.76
CA ASP A 112 5.92 -22.48 -7.79
C ASP A 112 4.69 -21.89 -7.11
N LEU A 113 4.51 -20.57 -7.23
CA LEU A 113 3.40 -19.86 -6.60
C LEU A 113 2.03 -20.25 -7.19
N THR A 114 2.00 -20.76 -8.42
CA THR A 114 0.74 -21.24 -9.02
C THR A 114 0.26 -22.48 -8.31
N VAL A 115 1.16 -23.44 -8.08
CA VAL A 115 0.86 -24.68 -7.38
C VAL A 115 0.41 -24.40 -5.94
N LEU A 116 1.15 -23.49 -5.25
CA LEU A 116 0.81 -23.09 -3.89
C LEU A 116 -0.56 -22.37 -3.84
N PHE A 117 -0.84 -21.48 -4.80
CA PHE A 117 -2.12 -20.79 -4.87
C PHE A 117 -3.29 -21.77 -5.04
N ASP A 118 -3.18 -22.70 -5.97
CA ASP A 118 -4.26 -23.66 -6.24
C ASP A 118 -4.54 -24.58 -5.04
N ARG A 119 -3.48 -24.98 -4.31
CA ARG A 119 -3.57 -25.75 -3.06
C ARG A 119 -4.29 -24.94 -1.98
N LEU A 120 -3.87 -23.69 -1.74
CA LEU A 120 -4.46 -22.80 -0.76
C LEU A 120 -5.90 -22.43 -1.10
N ASN A 121 -6.18 -22.18 -2.39
CA ASN A 121 -7.52 -21.84 -2.86
C ASN A 121 -8.50 -22.98 -2.57
N ARG A 122 -8.15 -24.21 -2.89
CA ARG A 122 -8.96 -25.38 -2.56
C ARG A 122 -9.15 -25.55 -1.04
N LYS A 123 -8.07 -25.39 -0.26
CA LYS A 123 -8.08 -25.66 1.19
C LYS A 123 -8.86 -24.60 1.99
N TYR A 124 -8.73 -23.32 1.64
CA TYR A 124 -9.23 -22.20 2.47
C TYR A 124 -10.30 -21.34 1.82
N PHE A 125 -10.46 -21.42 0.51
CA PHE A 125 -11.39 -20.59 -0.26
C PHE A 125 -12.38 -21.40 -1.11
N SER A 126 -12.50 -22.71 -0.85
CA SER A 126 -13.41 -23.61 -1.59
C SER A 126 -13.19 -23.63 -3.11
N GLY A 127 -12.00 -23.21 -3.58
CA GLY A 127 -11.70 -23.08 -5.01
C GLY A 127 -12.32 -21.84 -5.69
N GLU A 128 -13.04 -21.00 -4.96
CA GLU A 128 -13.84 -19.90 -5.52
C GLU A 128 -13.04 -18.63 -5.80
N LEU A 129 -11.81 -18.51 -5.27
CA LEU A 129 -11.03 -17.30 -5.45
C LEU A 129 -10.46 -17.24 -6.88
N SER A 130 -10.90 -16.23 -7.65
CA SER A 130 -10.32 -15.98 -8.98
C SER A 130 -8.84 -15.68 -8.87
N ARG A 131 -8.02 -16.37 -9.66
CA ARG A 131 -6.56 -16.22 -9.61
C ARG A 131 -6.12 -14.85 -10.14
N PRO A 132 -5.45 -14.03 -9.32
CA PRO A 132 -4.78 -12.81 -9.79
C PRO A 132 -3.55 -13.15 -10.64
N HIS A 133 -2.89 -12.14 -11.20
CA HIS A 133 -1.53 -12.30 -11.71
C HIS A 133 -0.59 -12.54 -10.53
N ILE A 134 0.09 -13.68 -10.50
CA ILE A 134 0.95 -14.07 -9.37
C ILE A 134 2.39 -14.18 -9.83
N GLY A 135 3.31 -13.72 -9.01
CA GLY A 135 4.73 -13.89 -9.31
C GLY A 135 5.68 -13.41 -8.22
N TRP A 136 6.94 -13.69 -8.46
CA TRP A 136 8.03 -13.24 -7.61
C TRP A 136 8.43 -11.81 -7.97
N SER A 137 8.73 -10.97 -6.96
CA SER A 137 9.21 -9.61 -7.21
C SER A 137 10.55 -9.61 -7.95
N THR A 138 10.73 -8.67 -8.86
CA THR A 138 11.99 -8.50 -9.62
C THR A 138 13.14 -8.02 -8.73
N ARG A 139 12.81 -7.31 -7.63
CA ARG A 139 13.77 -6.79 -6.65
C ARG A 139 13.43 -7.28 -5.26
N SER A 140 14.44 -7.49 -4.42
CA SER A 140 14.24 -7.79 -3.00
C SER A 140 13.74 -6.57 -2.25
N TRP A 141 12.72 -6.76 -1.40
CA TRP A 141 12.18 -5.73 -0.51
C TRP A 141 12.71 -5.94 0.91
N ARG A 142 13.02 -4.86 1.60
CA ARG A 142 13.60 -4.96 2.96
C ARG A 142 12.58 -5.25 4.06
N ARG A 143 11.35 -4.70 3.94
CA ARG A 143 10.32 -4.72 5.00
C ARG A 143 9.01 -5.40 4.62
N GLN A 144 8.91 -5.94 3.43
CA GLN A 144 7.67 -6.50 2.91
C GLN A 144 7.92 -7.88 2.32
N PHE A 145 7.08 -8.86 2.63
CA PHE A 145 7.21 -10.24 2.16
C PHE A 145 6.25 -10.56 1.03
N GLY A 146 5.08 -9.92 1.01
CA GLY A 146 4.09 -10.01 -0.05
C GLY A 146 3.42 -8.66 -0.31
N CYS A 147 2.70 -8.57 -1.42
CA CYS A 147 1.89 -7.41 -1.79
C CYS A 147 0.79 -7.83 -2.75
N TYR A 148 -0.46 -7.50 -2.42
CA TYR A 148 -1.56 -7.51 -3.38
C TYR A 148 -1.81 -6.09 -3.88
N ASP A 149 -1.76 -5.88 -5.20
CA ASP A 149 -2.21 -4.64 -5.83
C ASP A 149 -3.54 -4.88 -6.57
N PRO A 150 -4.66 -4.32 -6.07
CA PRO A 150 -5.97 -4.49 -6.69
C PRO A 150 -6.09 -3.78 -8.05
N GLY A 151 -5.19 -2.84 -8.37
CA GLY A 151 -5.22 -2.13 -9.65
C GLY A 151 -4.96 -3.06 -10.83
N PRO A 152 -3.82 -3.72 -10.92
CA PRO A 152 -3.52 -4.76 -11.91
C PRO A 152 -4.08 -6.14 -11.53
N ASN A 153 -4.74 -6.30 -10.38
CA ASN A 153 -5.12 -7.58 -9.79
C ASN A 153 -3.93 -8.54 -9.71
N GLN A 154 -2.89 -8.12 -8.99
CA GLN A 154 -1.61 -8.83 -8.94
C GLN A 154 -1.15 -9.10 -7.50
N ILE A 155 -0.70 -10.33 -7.24
CA ILE A 155 0.02 -10.72 -6.03
C ILE A 155 1.50 -10.87 -6.38
N LEU A 156 2.36 -10.19 -5.64
CA LEU A 156 3.80 -10.36 -5.70
C LEU A 156 4.34 -10.83 -4.36
N LEU A 157 5.13 -11.89 -4.37
CA LEU A 157 5.92 -12.31 -3.22
C LEU A 157 7.37 -11.85 -3.37
N ASN A 158 7.97 -11.50 -2.25
CA ASN A 158 9.36 -11.07 -2.21
C ASN A 158 10.28 -12.23 -2.62
N ARG A 159 11.07 -12.04 -3.67
CA ARG A 159 12.02 -13.05 -4.18
C ARG A 159 13.02 -13.56 -3.12
N ARG A 160 13.22 -12.82 -2.02
CA ARG A 160 14.06 -13.30 -0.89
C ARG A 160 13.47 -14.55 -0.22
N MET A 161 12.18 -14.82 -0.40
CA MET A 161 11.54 -16.02 0.14
C MET A 161 11.76 -17.26 -0.71
N ASP A 162 12.10 -17.11 -2.00
CA ASP A 162 12.38 -18.20 -2.90
C ASP A 162 13.79 -18.74 -2.69
N ARG A 163 14.00 -19.41 -1.54
CA ARG A 163 15.29 -20.00 -1.16
C ARG A 163 15.12 -21.20 -0.24
N ARG A 164 16.05 -22.14 -0.29
CA ARG A 164 16.03 -23.40 0.46
C ARG A 164 15.88 -23.24 2.00
N GLY A 165 16.38 -22.13 2.55
CA GLY A 165 16.29 -21.86 3.99
C GLY A 165 14.97 -21.27 4.48
N VAL A 166 13.99 -21.03 3.60
CA VAL A 166 12.64 -20.59 3.96
C VAL A 166 11.71 -21.77 3.80
N PRO A 167 11.07 -22.27 4.86
CA PRO A 167 10.15 -23.39 4.76
C PRO A 167 8.94 -23.06 3.87
N GLU A 168 8.44 -24.05 3.13
CA GLU A 168 7.31 -23.86 2.19
C GLU A 168 6.08 -23.28 2.87
N PHE A 169 5.72 -23.75 4.07
CA PHE A 169 4.56 -23.24 4.81
C PHE A 169 4.66 -21.74 5.14
N VAL A 170 5.87 -21.15 5.19
CA VAL A 170 6.08 -19.71 5.37
C VAL A 170 5.76 -18.95 4.09
N VAL A 171 6.15 -19.50 2.94
CA VAL A 171 5.78 -18.96 1.62
C VAL A 171 4.27 -19.05 1.41
N GLU A 172 3.69 -20.22 1.75
CA GLU A 172 2.23 -20.41 1.73
C GLU A 172 1.49 -19.40 2.61
N TYR A 173 1.99 -19.18 3.83
CA TYR A 173 1.37 -18.21 4.74
C TYR A 173 1.36 -16.78 4.15
N VAL A 174 2.46 -16.33 3.57
CA VAL A 174 2.50 -15.00 2.95
C VAL A 174 1.59 -14.96 1.73
N LEU A 175 1.57 -16.00 0.91
CA LEU A 175 0.66 -16.07 -0.23
C LEU A 175 -0.81 -16.07 0.23
N PHE A 176 -1.15 -16.84 1.25
CA PHE A 176 -2.48 -16.89 1.85
C PHE A 176 -2.91 -15.51 2.39
N HIS A 177 -2.01 -14.79 3.07
CA HIS A 177 -2.25 -13.42 3.52
C HIS A 177 -2.62 -12.49 2.36
N GLU A 178 -1.89 -12.55 1.25
CA GLU A 178 -2.20 -11.75 0.05
C GLU A 178 -3.50 -12.20 -0.64
N MET A 179 -3.82 -13.50 -0.60
CA MET A 179 -5.09 -14.02 -1.08
C MET A 179 -6.28 -13.51 -0.24
N LEU A 180 -6.10 -13.33 1.06
CA LEU A 180 -7.11 -12.69 1.91
C LEU A 180 -7.34 -11.23 1.51
N HIS A 181 -6.34 -10.50 1.04
CA HIS A 181 -6.55 -9.15 0.49
C HIS A 181 -7.37 -9.15 -0.82
N VAL A 182 -7.33 -10.23 -1.60
CA VAL A 182 -8.22 -10.39 -2.78
C VAL A 182 -9.66 -10.57 -2.31
N LYS A 183 -9.90 -11.41 -1.29
CA LYS A 183 -11.22 -11.69 -0.71
C LYS A 183 -11.79 -10.50 0.07
N HIS A 184 -10.95 -9.83 0.85
CA HIS A 184 -11.29 -8.71 1.71
C HIS A 184 -10.65 -7.42 1.20
N PRO A 185 -11.25 -6.74 0.20
CA PRO A 185 -10.68 -5.52 -0.33
C PRO A 185 -10.61 -4.44 0.76
N THR A 186 -9.51 -3.70 0.77
CA THR A 186 -9.27 -2.62 1.70
C THR A 186 -10.43 -1.62 1.74
N ARG A 187 -11.01 -1.40 2.90
CA ARG A 187 -12.08 -0.44 3.13
C ARG A 187 -11.53 0.85 3.74
N ARG A 188 -12.14 1.98 3.41
CA ARG A 188 -11.89 3.25 4.09
C ARG A 188 -12.95 3.49 5.14
N SER A 189 -12.52 3.72 6.37
CA SER A 189 -13.36 4.23 7.46
C SER A 189 -12.90 5.65 7.80
N GLY A 190 -13.63 6.65 7.31
CA GLY A 190 -13.25 8.06 7.46
C GLY A 190 -11.86 8.37 6.85
N CYS A 191 -10.95 8.88 7.67
CA CYS A 191 -9.57 9.22 7.27
C CYS A 191 -8.61 8.03 7.31
N THR A 192 -9.04 6.86 7.80
CA THR A 192 -8.21 5.69 8.03
C THR A 192 -8.47 4.64 6.95
N GLN A 193 -7.40 4.09 6.41
CA GLN A 193 -7.47 2.93 5.52
C GLN A 193 -7.30 1.68 6.37
N VAL A 194 -8.34 0.84 6.43
CA VAL A 194 -8.32 -0.44 7.14
C VAL A 194 -8.03 -1.54 6.12
N SER A 195 -6.81 -2.06 6.15
CA SER A 195 -6.37 -3.15 5.27
C SER A 195 -6.66 -4.52 5.87
N HIS A 196 -6.70 -4.63 7.19
CA HIS A 196 -6.95 -5.86 7.93
C HIS A 196 -8.19 -5.65 8.81
N SER A 197 -9.36 -6.03 8.30
CA SER A 197 -10.60 -5.99 9.06
C SER A 197 -10.63 -7.10 10.12
N PRO A 198 -11.56 -7.06 11.12
CA PRO A 198 -11.73 -8.16 12.06
C PRO A 198 -11.95 -9.51 11.39
N GLU A 199 -12.72 -9.55 10.30
CA GLU A 199 -13.00 -10.75 9.50
C GLU A 199 -11.71 -11.26 8.83
N PHE A 200 -10.91 -10.37 8.26
CA PHE A 200 -9.59 -10.70 7.71
C PHE A 200 -8.71 -11.38 8.75
N LEU A 201 -8.59 -10.75 9.93
CA LEU A 201 -7.74 -11.26 11.01
C LEU A 201 -8.24 -12.61 11.57
N ALA A 202 -9.57 -12.81 11.61
CA ALA A 202 -10.15 -14.07 12.01
C ALA A 202 -9.84 -15.18 10.99
N GLU A 203 -9.97 -14.91 9.70
CA GLU A 203 -9.64 -15.87 8.65
C GLU A 203 -8.13 -16.13 8.57
N GLU A 204 -7.28 -15.13 8.77
CA GLU A 204 -5.83 -15.28 8.77
C GLU A 204 -5.36 -16.30 9.83
N LYS A 205 -5.97 -16.28 11.02
CA LYS A 205 -5.67 -17.23 12.09
C LYS A 205 -6.07 -18.69 11.79
N ARG A 206 -6.90 -18.91 10.76
CA ARG A 206 -7.28 -20.27 10.31
C ARG A 206 -6.15 -20.98 9.54
N PHE A 207 -5.10 -20.27 9.17
CA PHE A 207 -3.95 -20.91 8.54
C PHE A 207 -3.31 -21.92 9.49
N GLU A 208 -3.14 -23.16 9.05
CA GLU A 208 -2.73 -24.30 9.88
C GLU A 208 -1.45 -24.04 10.70
N HIS A 209 -0.48 -23.37 10.11
CA HIS A 209 0.80 -23.05 10.75
C HIS A 209 0.94 -21.57 11.13
N PHE A 210 -0.17 -20.85 11.37
CA PHE A 210 -0.21 -19.41 11.60
C PHE A 210 0.84 -18.93 12.61
N ALA A 211 0.83 -19.49 13.83
CA ALA A 211 1.70 -19.03 14.92
C ALA A 211 3.19 -19.25 14.62
N ILE A 212 3.52 -20.37 13.98
CA ILE A 212 4.90 -20.69 13.62
C ILE A 212 5.37 -19.83 12.44
N ALA A 213 4.53 -19.68 11.41
CA ALA A 213 4.83 -18.85 10.25
C ALA A 213 5.07 -17.38 10.64
N ARG A 214 4.24 -16.82 11.53
CA ARG A 214 4.43 -15.48 12.10
C ARG A 214 5.79 -15.32 12.76
N LYS A 215 6.17 -16.26 13.64
CA LYS A 215 7.49 -16.24 14.32
C LYS A 215 8.65 -16.27 13.32
N VAL A 216 8.54 -17.06 12.25
CA VAL A 216 9.57 -17.12 11.20
C VAL A 216 9.64 -15.81 10.43
N ILE A 217 8.50 -15.23 10.04
CA ILE A 217 8.42 -13.93 9.35
C ILE A 217 9.05 -12.83 10.20
N ASP A 218 8.76 -12.77 11.49
CA ASP A 218 9.33 -11.77 12.40
C ASP A 218 10.86 -11.88 12.51
N ARG A 219 11.41 -13.10 12.43
CA ARG A 219 12.87 -13.32 12.36
C ARG A 219 13.48 -12.88 11.02
N LEU A 220 12.77 -13.14 9.91
CA LEU A 220 13.23 -12.76 8.58
C LEU A 220 13.14 -11.24 8.32
N ALA A 221 12.36 -10.52 9.12
CA ALA A 221 12.17 -9.06 9.05
C ALA A 221 13.31 -8.26 9.74
N ARG A 222 14.06 -8.91 10.64
CA ARG A 222 15.22 -8.33 11.36
C ARG A 222 16.47 -8.36 10.47
#